data_e4d4216c332cbfc487c72e37852af242
#
_entry.id   e4d4216c332cbfc487c72e37852af242
#
_cell.length_a   1.000
_cell.length_b   1.000
_cell.length_c   1.000
_cell.angle_alpha   90.00
_cell.angle_beta   90.00
_cell.angle_gamma   90.00
#
_symmetry.space_group_name_H-M   'P 1'
#
loop_
_entity.id
_entity.type
_entity.pdbx_description
1 polymer ?
#
loop_
_entity_poly.entity_id
_entity_poly.type
_entity_poly.pdbx_seq_one_letter_code
_entity_poly.pdbx_strand_id
1 'polypeptide(L)'
;MISIIPIYNENYNCIENILASLAAFWKCDCYMISSEVWGFSYKTIECSSNKSVLIGNKLNSNSGDYFKLFGQYHNVEINIYDLNLYNITDLKNIITSEIDINNPVILMINLFWCPWTKFYKIFEAIHYCMIIGVNEENQLLYCIDPFYTLEVIELPMSDFEQGSMSCITLHKLNKKDNNIEWCSVIKNAALHYLGDVNIQSTYLEMCNFAQDVRDKYNAAEEYFQTGDKKFSFISNEINHIRLARLSFSDFLKNFATKYKVNSLYEYSKRMLELGKSWYNINIMFIKTSYMGEKDLLIKRISKTILDLAEKEKNVAMGLLRLSEGDTV
;
A
#
# COMPACT_ATOMS: atom_id res chain seq x y z
N MET A 1 13.65 22.94 11.00
CA MET A 1 12.52 22.01 10.81
C MET A 1 11.61 22.56 9.73
N ILE A 2 11.23 21.72 8.77
CA ILE A 2 10.39 22.08 7.62
C ILE A 2 8.92 22.09 8.08
N SER A 3 8.15 23.11 7.67
CA SER A 3 6.72 23.22 8.06
C SER A 3 5.85 22.50 7.03
N ILE A 4 5.49 21.26 7.31
CA ILE A 4 4.57 20.42 6.50
C ILE A 4 3.34 20.11 7.33
N ILE A 5 2.16 20.27 6.74
CA ILE A 5 0.90 19.89 7.36
C ILE A 5 0.63 18.43 6.99
N PRO A 6 0.59 17.50 7.96
CA PRO A 6 0.27 16.12 7.69
C PRO A 6 -1.16 15.97 7.15
N ILE A 7 -1.32 15.19 6.09
CA ILE A 7 -2.64 14.85 5.51
C ILE A 7 -2.90 13.38 5.77
N TYR A 8 -4.04 13.10 6.40
CA TYR A 8 -4.54 11.75 6.60
C TYR A 8 -5.78 11.48 5.75
N ASN A 9 -5.76 10.40 5.02
CA ASN A 9 -6.92 9.82 4.36
C ASN A 9 -7.03 8.33 4.77
N GLU A 10 -8.18 7.95 5.35
CA GLU A 10 -8.43 6.58 5.83
C GLU A 10 -8.40 5.50 4.74
N ASN A 11 -8.50 5.90 3.47
CA ASN A 11 -8.42 5.03 2.31
C ASN A 11 -6.98 4.78 1.84
N TYR A 12 -6.00 5.51 2.39
CA TYR A 12 -4.61 5.47 1.97
C TYR A 12 -3.75 4.64 2.94
N ASN A 13 -2.72 4.01 2.42
CA ASN A 13 -1.68 3.40 3.24
C ASN A 13 -0.65 4.44 3.74
N CYS A 14 0.41 4.00 4.44
CA CYS A 14 1.41 4.91 5.00
C CYS A 14 2.11 5.74 3.93
N ILE A 15 2.54 5.14 2.81
CA ILE A 15 3.25 5.87 1.75
C ILE A 15 2.34 6.84 0.99
N GLU A 16 1.09 6.48 0.73
CA GLU A 16 0.12 7.35 0.06
C GLU A 16 -0.19 8.59 0.91
N ASN A 17 -0.35 8.45 2.23
CA ASN A 17 -0.54 9.57 3.14
C ASN A 17 0.68 10.51 3.20
N ILE A 18 1.90 9.96 3.15
CA ILE A 18 3.15 10.72 3.08
C ILE A 18 3.23 11.50 1.76
N LEU A 19 2.99 10.83 0.63
CA LEU A 19 3.03 11.48 -0.68
C LEU A 19 1.93 12.54 -0.84
N ALA A 20 0.75 12.33 -0.25
CA ALA A 20 -0.30 13.34 -0.21
C ALA A 20 0.12 14.58 0.60
N SER A 21 0.78 14.39 1.74
CA SER A 21 1.31 15.48 2.56
C SER A 21 2.40 16.28 1.82
N LEU A 22 3.29 15.57 1.13
CA LEU A 22 4.35 16.18 0.31
C LEU A 22 3.78 16.94 -0.89
N ALA A 23 2.82 16.36 -1.59
CA ALA A 23 2.14 17.00 -2.72
C ALA A 23 1.43 18.29 -2.30
N ALA A 24 0.77 18.29 -1.15
CA ALA A 24 0.14 19.49 -0.60
C ALA A 24 1.18 20.57 -0.23
N PHE A 25 2.32 20.18 0.35
CA PHE A 25 3.44 21.09 0.60
C PHE A 25 3.95 21.73 -0.70
N TRP A 26 4.02 20.97 -1.79
CA TRP A 26 4.39 21.45 -3.11
C TRP A 26 3.24 22.11 -3.89
N LYS A 27 2.03 22.17 -3.32
CA LYS A 27 0.81 22.70 -3.97
C LYS A 27 0.49 22.01 -5.30
N CYS A 28 0.58 20.70 -5.32
CA CYS A 28 0.15 19.85 -6.45
C CYS A 28 -0.76 18.72 -5.98
N ASP A 29 -1.41 18.05 -6.92
CA ASP A 29 -2.18 16.82 -6.62
C ASP A 29 -1.26 15.58 -6.63
N CYS A 30 -1.75 14.44 -6.12
CA CYS A 30 -1.01 13.19 -6.09
C CYS A 30 -1.86 11.96 -6.46
N TYR A 31 -3.11 12.14 -6.87
CA TYR A 31 -4.05 11.01 -7.04
C TYR A 31 -3.59 9.96 -8.05
N MET A 32 -2.67 10.31 -8.98
CA MET A 32 -2.14 9.38 -9.99
C MET A 32 -1.28 8.26 -9.40
N ILE A 33 -0.76 8.42 -8.17
CA ILE A 33 0.01 7.37 -7.49
C ILE A 33 -0.82 6.11 -7.23
N SER A 34 -2.14 6.26 -7.19
CA SER A 34 -3.07 5.16 -6.97
C SER A 34 -3.63 4.56 -8.27
N SER A 35 -3.13 4.92 -9.45
CA SER A 35 -3.62 4.42 -10.73
C SER A 35 -3.33 2.93 -10.97
N GLU A 36 -2.27 2.37 -10.35
CA GLU A 36 -1.85 0.98 -10.51
C GLU A 36 -1.83 0.20 -9.17
N VAL A 37 -2.48 0.70 -8.12
CA VAL A 37 -2.46 0.04 -6.80
C VAL A 37 -3.40 -1.17 -6.72
N TRP A 38 -4.32 -1.30 -7.63
CA TRP A 38 -5.31 -2.36 -7.66
C TRP A 38 -4.71 -3.67 -8.18
N GLY A 39 -3.81 -4.25 -7.38
CA GLY A 39 -3.19 -5.54 -7.65
C GLY A 39 -3.60 -6.61 -6.64
N PHE A 40 -3.14 -7.82 -6.88
CA PHE A 40 -3.22 -8.97 -5.99
C PHE A 40 -2.28 -10.05 -6.52
N SER A 41 -1.47 -10.62 -5.67
CA SER A 41 -0.59 -11.74 -6.02
C SER A 41 -0.66 -12.82 -4.97
N TYR A 42 -0.75 -14.06 -5.42
CA TYR A 42 -0.75 -15.24 -4.57
C TYR A 42 0.08 -16.37 -5.17
N LYS A 43 1.13 -16.79 -4.45
CA LYS A 43 1.93 -17.94 -4.84
C LYS A 43 1.34 -19.22 -4.26
N THR A 44 0.77 -20.09 -5.10
CA THR A 44 0.24 -21.40 -4.70
C THR A 44 1.24 -22.21 -3.88
N ILE A 45 0.73 -22.92 -2.87
CA ILE A 45 1.54 -23.78 -2.02
C ILE A 45 1.66 -25.15 -2.70
N GLU A 46 2.86 -25.49 -3.15
CA GLU A 46 3.14 -26.84 -3.66
C GLU A 46 3.15 -27.88 -2.53
N CYS A 47 2.53 -29.02 -2.74
CA CYS A 47 2.35 -30.08 -1.73
C CYS A 47 3.65 -30.79 -1.31
N SER A 48 4.80 -30.41 -1.83
CA SER A 48 6.06 -31.16 -1.70
C SER A 48 6.96 -30.74 -0.53
N SER A 49 6.59 -29.70 0.26
CA SER A 49 7.40 -29.28 1.38
C SER A 49 6.82 -29.78 2.72
N ASN A 50 7.58 -30.55 3.46
CA ASN A 50 7.26 -31.00 4.84
C ASN A 50 7.24 -29.84 5.88
N LYS A 51 7.28 -28.58 5.45
CA LYS A 51 7.13 -27.40 6.31
C LYS A 51 5.75 -26.80 6.09
N SER A 52 5.01 -26.57 7.16
CA SER A 52 3.77 -25.80 7.10
C SER A 52 4.09 -24.40 6.54
N VAL A 53 3.53 -24.10 5.39
CA VAL A 53 3.74 -22.80 4.75
C VAL A 53 2.52 -21.95 5.05
N LEU A 54 2.73 -20.84 5.74
CA LEU A 54 1.67 -19.90 6.06
C LEU A 54 1.11 -19.28 4.77
N ILE A 55 -0.21 -19.32 4.63
CA ILE A 55 -0.94 -18.75 3.48
C ILE A 55 -0.67 -17.24 3.41
N GLY A 56 -0.66 -16.56 4.57
CA GLY A 56 -0.38 -15.13 4.65
C GLY A 56 0.98 -14.72 4.05
N ASN A 57 2.01 -15.57 4.15
CA ASN A 57 3.33 -15.29 3.57
C ASN A 57 3.39 -15.43 2.04
N LYS A 58 2.35 -16.00 1.43
CA LYS A 58 2.22 -16.16 -0.02
C LYS A 58 1.32 -15.12 -0.67
N LEU A 59 0.66 -14.33 0.15
CA LEU A 59 -0.25 -13.28 -0.26
C LEU A 59 0.49 -11.95 -0.32
N ASN A 60 0.22 -11.17 -1.36
CA ASN A 60 0.74 -9.80 -1.51
C ASN A 60 -0.31 -8.95 -2.20
N SER A 61 -0.45 -7.70 -1.77
CA SER A 61 -1.36 -6.74 -2.40
C SER A 61 -0.96 -6.39 -3.83
N ASN A 62 0.32 -6.63 -4.20
CA ASN A 62 0.87 -6.32 -5.51
C ASN A 62 0.50 -4.90 -5.98
N SER A 63 0.56 -3.95 -5.05
CA SER A 63 0.36 -2.54 -5.35
C SER A 63 1.48 -2.05 -6.26
N GLY A 64 1.16 -1.19 -7.21
CA GLY A 64 2.14 -0.58 -8.11
C GLY A 64 3.22 0.21 -7.36
N ASP A 65 4.26 0.58 -8.08
CA ASP A 65 5.35 1.40 -7.55
C ASP A 65 4.91 2.87 -7.43
N TYR A 66 4.52 3.26 -6.21
CA TYR A 66 4.08 4.62 -5.89
C TYR A 66 5.10 5.70 -6.28
N PHE A 67 6.38 5.43 -6.08
CA PHE A 67 7.45 6.40 -6.41
C PHE A 67 7.60 6.55 -7.90
N LYS A 68 7.61 5.44 -8.65
CA LYS A 68 7.63 5.49 -10.12
C LYS A 68 6.45 6.28 -10.67
N LEU A 69 5.23 6.01 -10.18
CA LEU A 69 4.03 6.72 -10.62
C LEU A 69 4.08 8.21 -10.23
N PHE A 70 4.57 8.52 -9.03
CA PHE A 70 4.74 9.90 -8.61
C PHE A 70 5.73 10.65 -9.49
N GLY A 71 6.89 10.05 -9.78
CA GLY A 71 7.87 10.61 -10.71
C GLY A 71 7.30 10.80 -12.12
N GLN A 72 6.62 9.78 -12.65
CA GLN A 72 6.10 9.77 -14.01
C GLN A 72 5.00 10.82 -14.23
N TYR A 73 4.05 10.95 -13.30
CA TYR A 73 2.86 11.77 -13.49
C TYR A 73 2.95 13.16 -12.87
N HIS A 74 3.82 13.35 -11.88
CA HIS A 74 3.91 14.61 -11.13
C HIS A 74 5.23 15.37 -11.34
N ASN A 75 6.06 14.92 -12.32
CA ASN A 75 7.35 15.54 -12.65
C ASN A 75 8.27 15.65 -11.42
N VAL A 76 8.46 14.54 -10.74
CA VAL A 76 9.32 14.44 -9.57
C VAL A 76 10.51 13.55 -9.90
N GLU A 77 11.71 14.00 -9.65
CA GLU A 77 12.91 13.16 -9.63
C GLU A 77 12.99 12.45 -8.29
N ILE A 78 13.28 11.15 -8.32
CA ILE A 78 13.27 10.30 -7.13
C ILE A 78 14.58 9.54 -7.07
N ASN A 79 15.29 9.68 -5.95
CA ASN A 79 16.52 8.95 -5.69
C ASN A 79 16.36 8.09 -4.43
N ILE A 80 16.66 6.80 -4.53
CA ILE A 80 16.55 5.83 -3.44
C ILE A 80 17.95 5.44 -3.00
N TYR A 81 18.23 5.61 -1.71
CA TYR A 81 19.50 5.28 -1.08
C TYR A 81 19.28 4.13 -0.11
N ASP A 82 19.58 2.91 -0.56
CA ASP A 82 19.35 1.66 0.18
C ASP A 82 20.60 1.25 0.98
N LEU A 83 20.43 0.75 2.21
CA LEU A 83 21.53 0.30 3.07
C LEU A 83 22.30 -0.91 2.53
N ASN A 84 21.81 -1.58 1.48
CA ASN A 84 22.61 -2.58 0.77
C ASN A 84 23.75 -1.95 -0.05
N LEU A 85 23.66 -0.66 -0.40
CA LEU A 85 24.63 0.08 -1.21
C LEU A 85 25.29 1.24 -0.44
N TYR A 86 24.64 1.75 0.58
CA TYR A 86 25.07 2.88 1.41
C TYR A 86 25.17 2.44 2.87
N ASN A 87 25.97 3.11 3.65
CA ASN A 87 26.00 2.90 5.11
C ASN A 87 25.10 3.92 5.83
N ILE A 88 24.86 3.70 7.11
CA ILE A 88 23.96 4.56 7.91
C ILE A 88 24.47 6.01 8.03
N THR A 89 25.79 6.21 8.00
CA THR A 89 26.39 7.56 8.03
C THR A 89 26.12 8.29 6.72
N ASP A 90 26.16 7.59 5.58
CA ASP A 90 25.80 8.18 4.28
C ASP A 90 24.33 8.63 4.28
N LEU A 91 23.42 7.77 4.78
CA LEU A 91 22.00 8.14 4.90
C LEU A 91 21.81 9.38 5.77
N LYS A 92 22.49 9.45 6.92
CA LYS A 92 22.44 10.63 7.80
C LYS A 92 22.92 11.89 7.10
N ASN A 93 24.02 11.82 6.37
CA ASN A 93 24.57 12.97 5.61
C ASN A 93 23.60 13.42 4.50
N ILE A 94 22.99 12.48 3.77
CA ILE A 94 21.97 12.77 2.74
C ILE A 94 20.77 13.48 3.39
N ILE A 95 20.24 12.92 4.48
CA ILE A 95 19.10 13.51 5.20
C ILE A 95 19.45 14.94 5.66
N THR A 96 20.60 15.15 6.28
CA THR A 96 21.00 16.48 6.77
C THR A 96 21.11 17.48 5.61
N SER A 97 21.77 17.11 4.50
CA SER A 97 21.91 17.97 3.35
C SER A 97 20.58 18.35 2.69
N GLU A 98 19.63 17.43 2.64
CA GLU A 98 18.29 17.69 2.09
C GLU A 98 17.46 18.61 3.01
N ILE A 99 17.52 18.38 4.32
CA ILE A 99 16.84 19.23 5.31
C ILE A 99 17.40 20.67 5.28
N ASP A 100 18.71 20.84 5.09
CA ASP A 100 19.37 22.16 5.00
C ASP A 100 18.87 22.99 3.82
N ILE A 101 18.51 22.34 2.71
CA ILE A 101 17.89 22.99 1.55
C ILE A 101 16.36 23.03 1.60
N ASN A 102 15.76 22.77 2.77
CA ASN A 102 14.32 22.77 3.00
C ASN A 102 13.57 21.71 2.16
N ASN A 103 14.21 20.56 1.92
CA ASN A 103 13.63 19.42 1.21
C ASN A 103 13.42 18.24 2.17
N PRO A 104 12.15 17.76 2.37
CA PRO A 104 11.88 16.64 3.27
C PRO A 104 12.33 15.33 2.65
N VAL A 105 12.68 14.36 3.50
CA VAL A 105 13.17 13.04 3.10
C VAL A 105 12.22 11.95 3.56
N ILE A 106 11.83 11.04 2.69
CA ILE A 106 11.05 9.86 3.10
C ILE A 106 12.02 8.80 3.61
N LEU A 107 11.74 8.28 4.79
CA LEU A 107 12.48 7.20 5.42
C LEU A 107 11.67 5.90 5.33
N MET A 108 12.25 4.85 4.76
CA MET A 108 11.78 3.48 4.90
C MET A 108 12.44 2.86 6.13
N ILE A 109 11.64 2.44 7.09
CA ILE A 109 12.09 1.97 8.41
C ILE A 109 11.33 0.71 8.81
N ASN A 110 11.96 -0.16 9.60
CA ASN A 110 11.26 -1.26 10.24
C ASN A 110 10.37 -0.74 11.37
N LEU A 111 9.08 -1.05 11.31
CA LEU A 111 8.05 -0.63 12.26
C LEU A 111 8.40 -0.97 13.73
N PHE A 112 9.20 -2.02 13.94
CA PHE A 112 9.74 -2.40 15.26
C PHE A 112 10.50 -1.25 15.94
N TRP A 113 11.09 -0.32 15.17
CA TRP A 113 11.87 0.81 15.63
C TRP A 113 11.13 2.15 15.60
N CYS A 114 9.79 2.15 15.48
CA CYS A 114 8.96 3.34 15.44
C CYS A 114 8.30 3.60 16.81
N PRO A 115 8.88 4.45 17.69
CA PRO A 115 8.45 4.58 19.09
C PRO A 115 7.04 5.18 19.26
N TRP A 116 6.51 5.86 18.25
CA TRP A 116 5.15 6.42 18.26
C TRP A 116 4.06 5.40 17.91
N THR A 117 4.42 4.17 17.59
CA THR A 117 3.46 3.13 17.21
C THR A 117 3.26 2.12 18.34
N LYS A 118 2.09 1.51 18.39
CA LYS A 118 1.82 0.37 19.30
C LYS A 118 2.64 -0.89 18.97
N PHE A 119 3.39 -0.88 17.88
CA PHE A 119 4.20 -1.99 17.40
C PHE A 119 5.68 -1.87 17.77
N TYR A 120 6.06 -0.75 18.41
CA TYR A 120 7.43 -0.51 18.85
C TYR A 120 7.96 -1.66 19.71
N LYS A 121 9.10 -2.22 19.30
CA LYS A 121 9.76 -3.41 19.91
C LYS A 121 8.87 -4.66 19.97
N ILE A 122 7.82 -4.73 19.10
CA ILE A 122 6.84 -5.83 19.13
C ILE A 122 6.75 -6.53 17.77
N PHE A 123 6.64 -5.77 16.68
CA PHE A 123 6.30 -6.34 15.36
C PHE A 123 7.16 -5.74 14.27
N GLU A 124 7.73 -6.61 13.45
CA GLU A 124 8.55 -6.23 12.30
C GLU A 124 7.70 -6.12 11.04
N ALA A 125 7.73 -4.96 10.41
CA ALA A 125 7.13 -4.72 9.10
C ALA A 125 7.79 -3.49 8.46
N ILE A 126 7.76 -3.41 7.15
CA ILE A 126 8.19 -2.21 6.42
C ILE A 126 7.19 -1.09 6.69
N HIS A 127 7.71 0.07 7.02
CA HIS A 127 6.94 1.28 7.26
C HIS A 127 7.62 2.49 6.65
N TYR A 128 6.86 3.56 6.46
CA TYR A 128 7.39 4.82 5.93
C TYR A 128 6.97 5.98 6.82
N CYS A 129 7.92 6.88 7.08
CA CYS A 129 7.68 8.20 7.66
C CYS A 129 8.45 9.26 6.87
N MET A 130 8.16 10.54 7.08
CA MET A 130 8.86 11.64 6.41
C MET A 130 9.63 12.46 7.41
N ILE A 131 10.95 12.56 7.24
CA ILE A 131 11.84 13.39 8.03
C ILE A 131 11.70 14.83 7.57
N ILE A 132 11.46 15.73 8.52
CA ILE A 132 11.26 17.17 8.32
C ILE A 132 12.25 18.03 9.12
N GLY A 133 13.14 17.41 9.87
CA GLY A 133 14.16 18.12 10.64
C GLY A 133 15.15 17.19 11.31
N VAL A 134 16.34 17.74 11.58
CA VAL A 134 17.43 17.09 12.31
C VAL A 134 17.78 17.94 13.54
N ASN A 135 17.97 17.31 14.67
CA ASN A 135 18.47 17.93 15.89
C ASN A 135 19.71 17.14 16.36
N GLU A 136 20.88 17.56 15.96
CA GLU A 136 22.13 16.87 16.27
C GLU A 136 22.47 16.96 17.77
N GLU A 137 22.14 18.08 18.43
CA GLU A 137 22.43 18.27 19.85
C GLU A 137 21.68 17.24 20.72
N ASN A 138 20.41 17.02 20.42
CA ASN A 138 19.57 16.08 21.15
C ASN A 138 19.55 14.67 20.53
N GLN A 139 20.30 14.43 19.45
CA GLN A 139 20.34 13.16 18.73
C GLN A 139 18.94 12.67 18.31
N LEU A 140 18.13 13.57 17.69
CA LEU A 140 16.76 13.33 17.28
C LEU A 140 16.55 13.69 15.80
N LEU A 141 15.68 12.95 15.14
CA LEU A 141 15.05 13.33 13.88
C LEU A 141 13.59 13.72 14.16
N TYR A 142 13.13 14.82 13.57
CA TYR A 142 11.72 15.20 13.56
C TYR A 142 11.04 14.63 12.34
N CYS A 143 9.96 13.89 12.55
CA CYS A 143 9.26 13.20 11.49
C CYS A 143 7.76 13.53 11.50
N ILE A 144 7.10 13.25 10.38
CA ILE A 144 5.64 13.12 10.29
C ILE A 144 5.28 11.71 9.81
N ASP A 145 4.22 11.17 10.37
CA ASP A 145 3.66 9.88 9.99
C ASP A 145 2.12 9.97 10.06
N PRO A 146 1.48 10.51 8.99
CA PRO A 146 0.05 10.76 9.01
C PRO A 146 -0.80 9.50 9.16
N PHE A 147 -0.22 8.32 8.92
CA PHE A 147 -0.92 7.05 9.10
C PHE A 147 -1.20 6.71 10.58
N TYR A 148 -0.36 7.19 11.49
CA TYR A 148 -0.51 6.95 12.93
C TYR A 148 -0.89 8.21 13.73
N THR A 149 -0.38 9.39 13.33
CA THR A 149 -0.63 10.66 14.02
C THR A 149 -0.48 11.85 13.10
N LEU A 150 -1.21 12.93 13.40
CA LEU A 150 -1.07 14.22 12.72
C LEU A 150 -0.10 15.17 13.44
N GLU A 151 0.55 14.72 14.50
CA GLU A 151 1.55 15.49 15.23
C GLU A 151 2.94 15.23 14.67
N VAL A 152 3.85 16.18 14.89
CA VAL A 152 5.28 15.96 14.66
C VAL A 152 5.78 15.00 15.72
N ILE A 153 6.51 13.98 15.29
CA ILE A 153 7.05 12.91 16.12
C ILE A 153 8.57 12.97 16.17
N GLU A 154 9.13 12.46 17.24
CA GLU A 154 10.57 12.36 17.45
C GLU A 154 11.03 10.91 17.24
N LEU A 155 12.03 10.75 16.38
CA LEU A 155 12.73 9.48 16.17
C LEU A 155 14.14 9.62 16.76
N PRO A 156 14.46 8.87 17.84
CA PRO A 156 15.81 8.83 18.37
C PRO A 156 16.82 8.34 17.33
N MET A 157 18.01 8.94 17.30
CA MET A 157 19.07 8.57 16.36
C MET A 157 19.46 7.09 16.49
N SER A 158 19.42 6.54 17.72
CA SER A 158 19.66 5.12 17.97
C SER A 158 18.63 4.19 17.31
N ASP A 159 17.33 4.60 17.29
CA ASP A 159 16.28 3.82 16.64
C ASP A 159 16.35 3.99 15.12
N PHE A 160 16.72 5.18 14.61
CA PHE A 160 17.03 5.41 13.20
C PHE A 160 18.17 4.49 12.74
N GLU A 161 19.30 4.43 13.46
CA GLU A 161 20.46 3.62 13.08
C GLU A 161 20.15 2.12 13.04
N GLN A 162 19.26 1.65 13.89
CA GLN A 162 18.88 0.23 13.96
C GLN A 162 17.75 -0.14 13.01
N GLY A 163 16.85 0.78 12.73
CA GLY A 163 15.60 0.50 12.05
C GLY A 163 15.55 0.92 10.58
N SER A 164 16.43 1.83 10.15
CA SER A 164 16.43 2.34 8.78
C SER A 164 16.76 1.27 7.76
N MET A 165 16.10 1.33 6.63
CA MET A 165 16.32 0.43 5.48
C MET A 165 16.78 1.21 4.25
N SER A 166 16.16 2.34 3.99
CA SER A 166 16.55 3.28 2.92
C SER A 166 16.04 4.69 3.22
N CYS A 167 16.65 5.70 2.62
CA CYS A 167 16.04 7.01 2.52
C CYS A 167 15.77 7.35 1.05
N ILE A 168 14.73 8.18 0.82
CA ILE A 168 14.25 8.52 -0.51
C ILE A 168 14.13 10.03 -0.58
N THR A 169 14.88 10.64 -1.50
CA THR A 169 14.80 12.07 -1.79
C THR A 169 13.94 12.30 -3.01
N LEU A 170 13.19 13.39 -2.98
CA LEU A 170 12.26 13.74 -4.04
C LEU A 170 12.48 15.22 -4.42
N HIS A 171 12.67 15.50 -5.69
CA HIS A 171 12.88 16.86 -6.18
C HIS A 171 11.85 17.20 -7.26
N LYS A 172 11.06 18.24 -7.02
CA LYS A 172 10.08 18.71 -8.01
C LYS A 172 10.80 19.34 -9.21
N LEU A 173 10.53 18.80 -10.39
CA LEU A 173 11.09 19.29 -11.63
C LEU A 173 10.22 20.40 -12.24
N ASN A 174 10.85 21.46 -12.76
CA ASN A 174 10.17 22.54 -13.48
C ASN A 174 9.88 22.12 -14.95
N LYS A 175 9.10 21.04 -15.14
CA LYS A 175 8.65 20.61 -16.47
C LYS A 175 7.20 21.03 -16.69
N LYS A 176 6.81 21.23 -17.98
CA LYS A 176 5.40 21.45 -18.33
C LYS A 176 4.58 20.21 -17.99
N ASP A 177 3.31 20.40 -17.60
CA ASP A 177 2.37 19.33 -17.35
C ASP A 177 2.36 18.34 -18.52
N ASN A 178 2.53 17.07 -18.19
CA ASN A 178 2.38 15.98 -19.15
C ASN A 178 0.91 15.96 -19.59
N ASN A 179 0.67 15.97 -20.90
CA ASN A 179 -0.67 15.76 -21.42
C ASN A 179 -1.03 14.27 -21.20
N ILE A 180 -1.75 13.99 -20.10
CA ILE A 180 -2.12 12.63 -19.73
C ILE A 180 -3.36 12.22 -20.51
N GLU A 181 -3.22 11.22 -21.37
CA GLU A 181 -4.34 10.61 -22.08
C GLU A 181 -5.10 9.67 -21.11
N TRP A 182 -6.26 10.12 -20.67
CA TRP A 182 -7.03 9.41 -19.63
C TRP A 182 -7.41 7.98 -20.01
N CYS A 183 -7.74 7.72 -21.30
CA CYS A 183 -8.06 6.37 -21.77
C CYS A 183 -6.91 5.40 -21.56
N SER A 184 -5.67 5.83 -21.87
CA SER A 184 -4.48 5.00 -21.69
C SER A 184 -4.23 4.66 -20.23
N VAL A 185 -4.45 5.59 -19.29
CA VAL A 185 -4.30 5.34 -17.85
C VAL A 185 -5.31 4.31 -17.35
N ILE A 186 -6.59 4.47 -17.72
CA ILE A 186 -7.65 3.53 -17.32
C ILE A 186 -7.43 2.16 -17.97
N LYS A 187 -7.00 2.12 -19.23
CA LYS A 187 -6.64 0.88 -19.92
C LYS A 187 -5.53 0.14 -19.20
N ASN A 188 -4.45 0.84 -18.84
CA ASN A 188 -3.31 0.24 -18.12
C ASN A 188 -3.74 -0.31 -16.76
N ALA A 189 -4.54 0.43 -16.00
CA ALA A 189 -5.08 -0.02 -14.71
C ALA A 189 -5.93 -1.30 -14.86
N ALA A 190 -6.78 -1.38 -15.89
CA ALA A 190 -7.60 -2.56 -16.17
C ALA A 190 -6.74 -3.76 -16.60
N LEU A 191 -5.76 -3.55 -17.46
CA LEU A 191 -4.84 -4.60 -17.93
C LEU A 191 -3.93 -5.11 -16.83
N HIS A 192 -3.51 -4.25 -15.89
CA HIS A 192 -2.76 -4.66 -14.70
C HIS A 192 -3.51 -5.72 -13.89
N TYR A 193 -4.83 -5.58 -13.76
CA TYR A 193 -5.68 -6.57 -13.10
C TYR A 193 -5.94 -7.82 -13.97
N LEU A 194 -6.28 -7.64 -15.25
CA LEU A 194 -6.66 -8.75 -16.12
C LEU A 194 -5.49 -9.65 -16.48
N GLY A 195 -4.26 -9.13 -16.41
CA GLY A 195 -3.04 -9.81 -16.87
C GLY A 195 -2.88 -9.71 -18.38
N ASP A 196 -1.65 -9.93 -18.83
CA ASP A 196 -1.30 -10.13 -20.25
C ASP A 196 -1.15 -11.63 -20.52
N VAL A 197 -1.02 -12.01 -21.78
CA VAL A 197 -0.89 -13.41 -22.26
C VAL A 197 0.23 -14.19 -21.55
N ASN A 198 1.22 -13.48 -21.00
CA ASN A 198 2.38 -14.06 -20.29
C ASN A 198 2.35 -13.84 -18.76
N ILE A 199 1.34 -13.18 -18.20
CA ILE A 199 1.24 -12.88 -16.77
C ILE A 199 -0.04 -13.54 -16.24
N GLN A 200 0.11 -14.30 -15.16
CA GLN A 200 -1.04 -14.90 -14.49
C GLN A 200 -1.97 -13.77 -14.03
N SER A 201 -3.25 -13.84 -14.42
CA SER A 201 -4.19 -12.79 -14.08
C SER A 201 -4.49 -12.76 -12.58
N THR A 202 -4.66 -11.55 -12.05
CA THR A 202 -5.11 -11.33 -10.66
C THR A 202 -6.34 -12.18 -10.30
N TYR A 203 -7.27 -12.33 -11.24
CA TYR A 203 -8.45 -13.19 -11.08
C TYR A 203 -8.09 -14.65 -10.73
N LEU A 204 -7.15 -15.25 -11.48
CA LEU A 204 -6.72 -16.64 -11.24
C LEU A 204 -6.00 -16.78 -9.91
N GLU A 205 -5.17 -15.81 -9.55
CA GLU A 205 -4.46 -15.80 -8.26
C GLU A 205 -5.44 -15.66 -7.08
N MET A 206 -6.49 -14.85 -7.20
CA MET A 206 -7.56 -14.79 -6.21
C MET A 206 -8.32 -16.12 -6.09
N CYS A 207 -8.58 -16.82 -7.21
CA CYS A 207 -9.20 -18.15 -7.20
C CYS A 207 -8.30 -19.17 -6.51
N ASN A 208 -6.99 -19.18 -6.79
CA ASN A 208 -6.01 -20.05 -6.15
C ASN A 208 -5.92 -19.79 -4.64
N PHE A 209 -5.90 -18.52 -4.24
CA PHE A 209 -5.94 -18.14 -2.83
C PHE A 209 -7.21 -18.65 -2.13
N ALA A 210 -8.38 -18.47 -2.75
CA ALA A 210 -9.64 -18.97 -2.20
C ALA A 210 -9.64 -20.50 -2.03
N GLN A 211 -9.05 -21.21 -3.00
CA GLN A 211 -8.90 -22.67 -2.94
C GLN A 211 -7.99 -23.10 -1.79
N ASP A 212 -6.81 -22.48 -1.67
CA ASP A 212 -5.85 -22.80 -0.60
C ASP A 212 -6.39 -22.40 0.79
N VAL A 213 -7.15 -21.30 0.89
CA VAL A 213 -7.88 -20.97 2.12
C VAL A 213 -8.84 -22.07 2.52
N ARG A 214 -9.59 -22.64 1.57
CA ARG A 214 -10.53 -23.73 1.85
C ARG A 214 -9.84 -25.00 2.30
N ASP A 215 -8.73 -25.35 1.67
CA ASP A 215 -8.13 -26.68 1.76
C ASP A 215 -6.94 -26.76 2.71
N LYS A 216 -6.24 -25.62 2.96
CA LYS A 216 -4.94 -25.61 3.66
C LYS A 216 -4.87 -24.60 4.82
N TYR A 217 -5.87 -23.69 4.95
CA TYR A 217 -5.80 -22.65 5.99
C TYR A 217 -5.90 -23.25 7.39
N ASN A 218 -4.92 -22.92 8.23
CA ASN A 218 -4.90 -23.28 9.64
C ASN A 218 -4.74 -22.01 10.52
N ALA A 219 -5.82 -21.60 11.16
CA ALA A 219 -5.80 -20.41 12.00
C ALA A 219 -4.83 -20.49 13.19
N ALA A 220 -4.51 -21.70 13.69
CA ALA A 220 -3.58 -21.86 14.81
C ALA A 220 -2.12 -21.57 14.38
N GLU A 221 -1.80 -21.81 13.12
CA GLU A 221 -0.48 -21.53 12.55
C GLU A 221 -0.35 -20.09 12.02
N GLU A 222 -1.43 -19.55 11.43
CA GLU A 222 -1.45 -18.20 10.84
C GLU A 222 -1.41 -17.08 11.87
N TYR A 223 -1.86 -17.33 13.10
CA TYR A 223 -1.90 -16.33 14.16
C TYR A 223 -0.88 -16.63 15.25
N PHE A 224 -0.02 -15.65 15.53
CA PHE A 224 0.89 -15.69 16.65
C PHE A 224 0.52 -14.63 17.69
N GLN A 225 0.81 -14.93 18.96
CA GLN A 225 0.50 -14.05 20.08
C GLN A 225 1.74 -13.27 20.50
N THR A 226 1.57 -11.95 20.66
CA THR A 226 2.58 -11.07 21.23
C THR A 226 1.91 -10.25 22.33
N GLY A 227 2.22 -10.56 23.59
CA GLY A 227 1.47 -10.04 24.73
C GLY A 227 0.00 -10.44 24.67
N ASP A 228 -0.92 -9.50 24.82
CA ASP A 228 -2.38 -9.73 24.78
C ASP A 228 -2.97 -9.71 23.37
N LYS A 229 -2.16 -9.53 22.33
CA LYS A 229 -2.63 -9.33 20.97
C LYS A 229 -2.25 -10.50 20.06
N LYS A 230 -3.15 -10.85 19.17
CA LYS A 230 -2.91 -11.81 18.09
C LYS A 230 -2.61 -11.06 16.80
N PHE A 231 -1.50 -11.43 16.15
CA PHE A 231 -1.07 -10.89 14.88
C PHE A 231 -1.09 -11.99 13.81
N SER A 232 -1.23 -11.58 12.57
CA SER A 232 -1.22 -12.49 11.45
C SER A 232 -0.78 -11.76 10.18
N PHE A 233 0.13 -12.36 9.41
CA PHE A 233 0.53 -11.85 8.10
C PHE A 233 -0.65 -11.79 7.14
N ILE A 234 -1.54 -12.80 7.16
CA ILE A 234 -2.73 -12.82 6.30
C ILE A 234 -3.65 -11.62 6.58
N SER A 235 -3.86 -11.27 7.86
CA SER A 235 -4.67 -10.11 8.25
C SER A 235 -4.04 -8.79 7.78
N ASN A 236 -2.72 -8.68 7.85
CA ASN A 236 -1.98 -7.51 7.39
C ASN A 236 -2.12 -7.36 5.88
N GLU A 237 -1.85 -8.41 5.11
CA GLU A 237 -1.93 -8.38 3.65
C GLU A 237 -3.36 -8.12 3.15
N ILE A 238 -4.38 -8.72 3.77
CA ILE A 238 -5.77 -8.40 3.44
C ILE A 238 -6.11 -6.94 3.71
N ASN A 239 -5.53 -6.34 4.75
CA ASN A 239 -5.72 -4.91 4.99
C ASN A 239 -5.05 -4.04 3.90
N HIS A 240 -3.86 -4.42 3.40
CA HIS A 240 -3.23 -3.76 2.26
C HIS A 240 -4.07 -3.91 0.98
N ILE A 241 -4.60 -5.12 0.72
CA ILE A 241 -5.51 -5.37 -0.40
C ILE A 241 -6.76 -4.48 -0.30
N ARG A 242 -7.34 -4.36 0.89
CA ARG A 242 -8.47 -3.46 1.17
C ARG A 242 -8.14 -2.00 0.83
N LEU A 243 -7.04 -1.49 1.38
CA LEU A 243 -6.61 -0.10 1.17
C LEU A 243 -6.36 0.17 -0.32
N ALA A 244 -5.75 -0.76 -1.04
CA ALA A 244 -5.53 -0.64 -2.47
C ALA A 244 -6.85 -0.45 -3.27
N ARG A 245 -7.96 -1.13 -2.88
CA ARG A 245 -9.27 -0.93 -3.52
C ARG A 245 -9.88 0.43 -3.15
N LEU A 246 -9.69 0.86 -1.91
CA LEU A 246 -10.20 2.15 -1.46
C LEU A 246 -9.47 3.32 -2.11
N SER A 247 -8.15 3.27 -2.17
CA SER A 247 -7.35 4.32 -2.83
C SER A 247 -7.57 4.34 -4.35
N PHE A 248 -7.75 3.17 -4.99
CA PHE A 248 -8.15 3.12 -6.41
C PHE A 248 -9.55 3.70 -6.63
N SER A 249 -10.49 3.51 -5.68
CA SER A 249 -11.79 4.19 -5.71
C SER A 249 -11.64 5.71 -5.70
N ASP A 250 -10.80 6.26 -4.82
CA ASP A 250 -10.52 7.69 -4.74
C ASP A 250 -9.82 8.20 -6.00
N PHE A 251 -8.89 7.43 -6.57
CA PHE A 251 -8.27 7.72 -7.87
C PHE A 251 -9.34 7.87 -8.95
N LEU A 252 -10.23 6.88 -9.13
CA LEU A 252 -11.29 6.93 -10.15
C LEU A 252 -12.22 8.12 -9.97
N LYS A 253 -12.56 8.47 -8.72
CA LYS A 253 -13.39 9.63 -8.39
C LYS A 253 -12.73 10.95 -8.78
N ASN A 254 -11.46 11.13 -8.43
CA ASN A 254 -10.69 12.33 -8.78
C ASN A 254 -10.50 12.43 -10.30
N PHE A 255 -10.24 11.30 -10.93
CA PHE A 255 -10.05 11.20 -12.38
C PHE A 255 -11.33 11.52 -13.13
N ALA A 256 -12.49 11.00 -12.67
CA ALA A 256 -13.81 11.33 -13.19
C ALA A 256 -14.07 12.85 -13.18
N THR A 257 -13.72 13.50 -12.06
CA THR A 257 -13.89 14.95 -11.92
C THR A 257 -13.01 15.73 -12.89
N LYS A 258 -11.72 15.38 -12.96
CA LYS A 258 -10.71 16.09 -13.76
C LYS A 258 -10.99 15.98 -15.25
N TYR A 259 -11.33 14.80 -15.72
CA TYR A 259 -11.56 14.51 -17.15
C TYR A 259 -13.04 14.56 -17.57
N LYS A 260 -13.95 14.84 -16.62
CA LYS A 260 -15.42 14.92 -16.85
C LYS A 260 -16.01 13.62 -17.42
N VAL A 261 -15.51 12.46 -16.97
CA VAL A 261 -15.96 11.13 -17.39
C VAL A 261 -16.88 10.54 -16.32
N ASN A 262 -18.17 10.84 -16.41
CA ASN A 262 -19.16 10.51 -15.36
C ASN A 262 -19.26 9.01 -15.07
N SER A 263 -19.08 8.14 -16.05
CA SER A 263 -19.12 6.67 -15.89
C SER A 263 -18.07 6.16 -14.87
N LEU A 264 -16.93 6.85 -14.72
CA LEU A 264 -15.90 6.46 -13.72
C LEU A 264 -16.38 6.59 -12.27
N TYR A 265 -17.39 7.45 -11.98
CA TYR A 265 -17.97 7.51 -10.63
C TYR A 265 -18.67 6.20 -10.23
N GLU A 266 -19.30 5.52 -11.18
CA GLU A 266 -19.94 4.22 -10.90
C GLU A 266 -18.89 3.13 -10.61
N TYR A 267 -17.76 3.13 -11.33
CA TYR A 267 -16.65 2.23 -11.03
C TYR A 267 -15.97 2.57 -9.70
N SER A 268 -15.83 3.87 -9.36
CA SER A 268 -15.36 4.28 -8.04
C SER A 268 -16.22 3.71 -6.92
N LYS A 269 -17.55 3.82 -7.01
CA LYS A 269 -18.48 3.24 -6.02
C LYS A 269 -18.32 1.72 -5.90
N ARG A 270 -18.18 1.02 -7.03
CA ARG A 270 -17.96 -0.44 -7.03
C ARG A 270 -16.66 -0.81 -6.33
N MET A 271 -15.57 -0.07 -6.58
CA MET A 271 -14.29 -0.29 -5.90
C MET A 271 -14.38 -0.04 -4.41
N LEU A 272 -15.11 0.99 -3.97
CA LEU A 272 -15.37 1.26 -2.56
C LEU A 272 -16.08 0.07 -1.88
N GLU A 273 -17.11 -0.51 -2.52
CA GLU A 273 -17.81 -1.68 -1.99
C GLU A 273 -16.94 -2.95 -1.97
N LEU A 274 -16.04 -3.10 -2.93
CA LEU A 274 -15.05 -4.18 -2.93
C LEU A 274 -14.08 -4.03 -1.76
N GLY A 275 -13.57 -2.83 -1.49
CA GLY A 275 -12.73 -2.56 -0.32
C GLY A 275 -13.43 -2.88 1.00
N LYS A 276 -14.71 -2.49 1.17
CA LYS A 276 -15.53 -2.87 2.33
C LYS A 276 -15.70 -4.38 2.45
N SER A 277 -15.83 -5.08 1.33
CA SER A 277 -15.98 -6.53 1.33
C SER A 277 -14.68 -7.23 1.77
N TRP A 278 -13.51 -6.72 1.37
CA TRP A 278 -12.22 -7.19 1.87
C TRP A 278 -12.03 -6.95 3.37
N TYR A 279 -12.55 -5.84 3.90
CA TYR A 279 -12.61 -5.61 5.35
C TYR A 279 -13.41 -6.70 6.06
N ASN A 280 -14.58 -7.08 5.53
CA ASN A 280 -15.39 -8.15 6.10
C ASN A 280 -14.69 -9.51 6.06
N ILE A 281 -13.94 -9.82 5.00
CA ILE A 281 -13.09 -11.00 4.90
C ILE A 281 -12.02 -10.98 6.00
N ASN A 282 -11.36 -9.86 6.23
CA ASN A 282 -10.37 -9.72 7.30
C ASN A 282 -10.99 -10.02 8.68
N ILE A 283 -12.17 -9.47 8.96
CA ILE A 283 -12.89 -9.76 10.21
C ILE A 283 -13.24 -11.24 10.33
N MET A 284 -13.61 -11.91 9.23
CA MET A 284 -13.87 -13.36 9.26
C MET A 284 -12.59 -14.15 9.56
N PHE A 285 -11.45 -13.80 8.98
CA PHE A 285 -10.17 -14.44 9.32
C PHE A 285 -9.82 -14.22 10.80
N ILE A 286 -9.93 -13.01 11.31
CA ILE A 286 -9.69 -12.73 12.75
C ILE A 286 -10.59 -13.61 13.62
N LYS A 287 -11.87 -13.76 13.28
CA LYS A 287 -12.80 -14.62 14.04
C LYS A 287 -12.34 -16.06 14.09
N THR A 288 -11.73 -16.61 13.04
CA THR A 288 -11.24 -18.01 13.06
C THR A 288 -10.18 -18.26 14.14
N SER A 289 -9.46 -17.23 14.57
CA SER A 289 -8.44 -17.35 15.62
C SER A 289 -9.01 -17.48 17.04
N TYR A 290 -10.32 -17.22 17.22
CA TYR A 290 -11.02 -17.27 18.50
C TYR A 290 -12.08 -18.38 18.58
N MET A 291 -12.40 -19.03 17.46
CA MET A 291 -13.46 -20.06 17.40
C MET A 291 -12.87 -21.46 17.50
N GLY A 292 -13.62 -22.39 18.14
CA GLY A 292 -13.29 -23.82 18.17
C GLY A 292 -13.59 -24.50 16.83
N GLU A 293 -14.84 -24.45 16.37
CA GLU A 293 -15.25 -24.99 15.06
C GLU A 293 -15.17 -23.90 13.99
N LYS A 294 -14.36 -24.10 12.95
CA LYS A 294 -13.96 -23.10 11.96
C LYS A 294 -14.39 -23.42 10.53
N ASP A 295 -14.70 -24.69 10.24
CA ASP A 295 -14.86 -25.18 8.86
C ASP A 295 -15.92 -24.44 8.06
N LEU A 296 -17.07 -24.13 8.66
CA LEU A 296 -18.13 -23.38 8.00
C LEU A 296 -17.70 -21.94 7.68
N LEU A 297 -16.94 -21.33 8.60
CA LEU A 297 -16.45 -19.95 8.39
C LEU A 297 -15.36 -19.92 7.32
N ILE A 298 -14.45 -20.89 7.31
CA ILE A 298 -13.40 -21.04 6.29
C ILE A 298 -14.03 -21.22 4.89
N LYS A 299 -15.02 -22.11 4.77
CA LYS A 299 -15.76 -22.30 3.51
C LYS A 299 -16.45 -21.00 3.06
N ARG A 300 -17.02 -20.24 4.01
CA ARG A 300 -17.64 -18.95 3.71
C ARG A 300 -16.61 -17.92 3.26
N ILE A 301 -15.44 -17.85 3.89
CA ILE A 301 -14.33 -16.97 3.47
C ILE A 301 -13.94 -17.27 2.04
N SER A 302 -13.62 -18.54 1.75
CA SER A 302 -13.24 -19.00 0.41
C SER A 302 -14.29 -18.63 -0.64
N LYS A 303 -15.57 -18.92 -0.39
CA LYS A 303 -16.66 -18.54 -1.31
C LYS A 303 -16.73 -17.02 -1.52
N THR A 304 -16.60 -16.24 -0.44
CA THR A 304 -16.66 -14.78 -0.55
C THR A 304 -15.51 -14.23 -1.39
N ILE A 305 -14.29 -14.79 -1.28
CA ILE A 305 -13.14 -14.42 -2.11
C ILE A 305 -13.42 -14.72 -3.59
N LEU A 306 -14.00 -15.89 -3.94
CA LEU A 306 -14.40 -16.23 -5.31
C LEU A 306 -15.44 -15.25 -5.86
N ASP A 307 -16.46 -14.91 -5.06
CA ASP A 307 -17.48 -13.92 -5.45
C ASP A 307 -16.87 -12.53 -5.68
N LEU A 308 -15.84 -12.15 -4.91
CA LEU A 308 -15.10 -10.89 -5.11
C LEU A 308 -14.23 -10.93 -6.36
N ALA A 309 -13.55 -12.04 -6.63
CA ALA A 309 -12.74 -12.21 -7.84
C ALA A 309 -13.58 -11.94 -9.11
N GLU A 310 -14.79 -12.52 -9.19
CA GLU A 310 -15.70 -12.27 -10.32
C GLU A 310 -16.17 -10.81 -10.40
N LYS A 311 -16.46 -10.16 -9.27
CA LYS A 311 -16.87 -8.76 -9.24
C LYS A 311 -15.72 -7.83 -9.68
N GLU A 312 -14.51 -8.07 -9.20
CA GLU A 312 -13.32 -7.29 -9.58
C GLU A 312 -13.01 -7.46 -11.07
N LYS A 313 -13.07 -8.69 -11.60
CA LYS A 313 -12.93 -8.97 -13.03
C LYS A 313 -13.94 -8.20 -13.87
N ASN A 314 -15.21 -8.15 -13.44
CA ASN A 314 -16.25 -7.41 -14.14
C ASN A 314 -15.99 -5.88 -14.12
N VAL A 315 -15.43 -5.34 -13.03
CA VAL A 315 -15.00 -3.94 -12.98
C VAL A 315 -13.86 -3.71 -13.97
N ALA A 316 -12.84 -4.56 -14.01
CA ALA A 316 -11.70 -4.44 -14.92
C ALA A 316 -12.13 -4.50 -16.39
N MET A 317 -12.97 -5.46 -16.74
CA MET A 317 -13.52 -5.56 -18.11
C MET A 317 -14.36 -4.33 -18.50
N GLY A 318 -15.13 -3.79 -17.56
CA GLY A 318 -15.91 -2.57 -17.80
C GLY A 318 -15.04 -1.34 -18.00
N LEU A 319 -13.98 -1.16 -17.20
CA LEU A 319 -13.00 -0.09 -17.35
C LEU A 319 -12.24 -0.20 -18.68
N LEU A 320 -11.88 -1.43 -19.10
CA LEU A 320 -11.22 -1.67 -20.36
C LEU A 320 -12.09 -1.22 -21.54
N ARG A 321 -13.37 -1.66 -21.60
CA ARG A 321 -14.34 -1.23 -22.65
C ARG A 321 -14.52 0.29 -22.65
N LEU A 322 -14.67 0.91 -21.48
CA LEU A 322 -14.80 2.35 -21.36
C LEU A 322 -13.61 3.08 -21.97
N SER A 323 -12.39 2.57 -21.76
CA SER A 323 -11.15 3.14 -22.29
C SER A 323 -11.02 2.99 -23.81
N GLU A 324 -11.73 2.05 -24.42
CA GLU A 324 -11.74 1.77 -25.87
C GLU A 324 -12.87 2.50 -26.61
N GLY A 325 -13.69 3.27 -25.87
CA GLY A 325 -14.77 4.09 -26.46
C GLY A 325 -16.09 3.36 -26.65
N ASP A 326 -16.21 2.13 -26.15
CA ASP A 326 -17.48 1.43 -26.12
C ASP A 326 -18.39 2.09 -25.06
N THR A 327 -19.33 2.90 -25.51
CA THR A 327 -20.41 3.44 -24.66
C THR A 327 -21.30 2.29 -24.18
N VAL A 328 -21.25 2.03 -22.86
CA VAL A 328 -22.19 1.13 -22.19
C VAL A 328 -23.52 1.81 -21.97
#